data_e44c1adad25b47bdceb93c5ffa2eb0c3
#
_entry.id   e44c1adad25b47bdceb93c5ffa2eb0c3
#
_cell.length_a   1.000
_cell.length_b   1.000
_cell.length_c   1.000
_cell.angle_alpha   90.00
_cell.angle_beta   90.00
_cell.angle_gamma   90.00
#
_symmetry.space_group_name_H-M   'P 1'
#
loop_
_entity.id
_entity.type
_entity.pdbx_description
1 polymer ?
#
loop_
_entity_poly.entity_id
_entity_poly.type
_entity_poly.pdbx_seq_one_letter_code
_entity_poly.pdbx_strand_id
1 'polypeptide(L)'
;IYKYFDSNGNNIANKIRDVATKNMWAEGNMSSAGLFGQNLFPPKGKYITITEGEVDAMSAYELLGSKWACVSIKTGAGSALKDCKEAFEYLDSFDQIVISFDMDKQGRLAAEKVAQLFAPNKCKVMNMEHKDANEFLKMNKREQFSRAWWDAQPYTPAGIVNLKELKDTIFEEEYCETVLFPWQKLNDKTYG
;
A
#
# COMPACT_ATOMS: atom_id res chain seq x y z
N ILE A 1 -15.68 -15.23 13.14
CA ILE A 1 -15.21 -16.13 12.06
C ILE A 1 -15.12 -15.32 10.78
N TYR A 2 -13.98 -15.36 10.11
CA TYR A 2 -13.72 -14.74 8.82
C TYR A 2 -13.67 -15.83 7.74
N LYS A 3 -14.55 -15.72 6.76
CA LYS A 3 -14.65 -16.71 5.67
C LYS A 3 -13.74 -16.35 4.51
N TYR A 4 -13.05 -17.35 3.97
CA TYR A 4 -12.16 -17.23 2.82
C TYR A 4 -12.65 -18.09 1.68
N PHE A 5 -12.55 -17.57 0.47
CA PHE A 5 -13.14 -18.17 -0.71
C PHE A 5 -12.07 -18.44 -1.79
N ASP A 6 -12.34 -19.42 -2.62
CA ASP A 6 -11.57 -19.67 -3.84
C ASP A 6 -12.01 -18.77 -5.00
N SER A 7 -11.37 -18.91 -6.15
CA SER A 7 -11.72 -18.17 -7.37
C SER A 7 -13.12 -18.49 -7.93
N ASN A 8 -13.71 -19.60 -7.51
CA ASN A 8 -15.05 -20.02 -7.92
C ASN A 8 -16.14 -19.53 -6.95
N GLY A 9 -15.76 -18.84 -5.88
CA GLY A 9 -16.69 -18.35 -4.86
C GLY A 9 -17.08 -19.41 -3.82
N ASN A 10 -16.38 -20.53 -3.74
CA ASN A 10 -16.63 -21.53 -2.69
C ASN A 10 -15.87 -21.14 -1.42
N ASN A 11 -16.54 -21.26 -0.26
CA ASN A 11 -15.83 -21.10 1.01
C ASN A 11 -14.94 -22.32 1.25
N ILE A 12 -13.63 -22.14 1.27
CA ILE A 12 -12.64 -23.21 1.40
C ILE A 12 -11.81 -23.12 2.68
N ALA A 13 -11.88 -21.98 3.38
CA ALA A 13 -11.21 -21.82 4.66
C ALA A 13 -11.95 -20.81 5.56
N ASN A 14 -11.74 -20.95 6.86
CA ASN A 14 -12.24 -20.03 7.87
C ASN A 14 -11.09 -19.64 8.80
N LYS A 15 -10.97 -18.37 9.11
CA LYS A 15 -10.07 -17.88 10.16
C LYS A 15 -10.93 -17.50 11.37
N ILE A 16 -10.60 -18.06 12.50
CA ILE A 16 -11.41 -17.94 13.72
C ILE A 16 -10.59 -17.14 14.73
N ARG A 17 -11.23 -16.16 15.32
CA ARG A 17 -10.66 -15.37 16.42
C ARG A 17 -11.53 -15.56 17.65
N ASP A 18 -10.92 -16.03 18.71
CA ASP A 18 -11.52 -16.00 20.03
C ASP A 18 -11.43 -14.56 20.58
N VAL A 19 -12.58 -13.99 20.89
CA VAL A 19 -12.65 -12.59 21.34
C VAL A 19 -12.10 -12.43 22.76
N ALA A 20 -12.25 -13.45 23.61
CA ALA A 20 -11.83 -13.42 25.00
C ALA A 20 -10.31 -13.59 25.15
N THR A 21 -9.75 -14.60 24.47
CA THR A 21 -8.33 -14.95 24.56
C THR A 21 -7.47 -14.27 23.50
N LYS A 22 -8.10 -13.67 22.47
CA LYS A 22 -7.46 -13.12 21.25
C LYS A 22 -6.69 -14.16 20.42
N ASN A 23 -6.82 -15.44 20.73
CA ASN A 23 -6.22 -16.50 19.94
C ASN A 23 -6.85 -16.55 18.54
N MET A 24 -6.01 -16.85 17.56
CA MET A 24 -6.43 -17.00 16.16
C MET A 24 -5.94 -18.35 15.62
N TRP A 25 -6.81 -19.03 14.89
CA TRP A 25 -6.44 -20.23 14.13
C TRP A 25 -7.21 -20.26 12.81
N ALA A 26 -6.78 -21.10 11.91
CA ALA A 26 -7.42 -21.29 10.62
C ALA A 26 -7.85 -22.75 10.44
N GLU A 27 -8.97 -22.94 9.80
CA GLU A 27 -9.51 -24.24 9.40
C GLU A 27 -9.71 -24.23 7.89
N GLY A 28 -9.48 -25.38 7.25
CA GLY A 28 -9.58 -25.51 5.80
C GLY A 28 -8.30 -25.11 5.04
N ASN A 29 -8.44 -24.83 3.75
CA ASN A 29 -7.30 -24.60 2.85
C ASN A 29 -7.01 -23.10 2.65
N MET A 30 -6.33 -22.47 3.62
CA MET A 30 -5.93 -21.07 3.52
C MET A 30 -4.93 -20.80 2.38
N SER A 31 -4.14 -21.78 1.98
CA SER A 31 -3.13 -21.58 0.93
C SER A 31 -3.75 -21.36 -0.45
N SER A 32 -4.88 -21.99 -0.72
CA SER A 32 -5.61 -21.83 -1.99
C SER A 32 -6.67 -20.73 -1.96
N ALA A 33 -6.87 -20.11 -0.82
CA ALA A 33 -7.85 -19.02 -0.66
C ALA A 33 -7.32 -17.71 -1.23
N GLY A 34 -8.22 -16.89 -1.78
CA GLY A 34 -7.97 -15.50 -2.14
C GLY A 34 -7.79 -14.60 -0.92
N LEU A 35 -7.62 -13.31 -1.14
CA LEU A 35 -7.59 -12.30 -0.08
C LEU A 35 -8.95 -12.25 0.64
N PHE A 36 -8.94 -11.85 1.91
CA PHE A 36 -10.20 -11.65 2.61
C PHE A 36 -11.05 -10.56 1.94
N GLY A 37 -12.30 -10.83 1.68
CA GLY A 37 -13.21 -9.91 1.01
C GLY A 37 -13.08 -9.87 -0.52
N GLN A 38 -12.10 -10.55 -1.13
CA GLN A 38 -11.89 -10.54 -2.58
C GLN A 38 -13.13 -10.98 -3.37
N ASN A 39 -13.87 -11.96 -2.86
CA ASN A 39 -15.11 -12.47 -3.47
C ASN A 39 -16.26 -11.47 -3.51
N LEU A 40 -16.17 -10.37 -2.76
CA LEU A 40 -17.22 -9.33 -2.67
C LEU A 40 -17.06 -8.25 -3.74
N PHE A 41 -15.88 -8.11 -4.31
CA PHE A 41 -15.54 -7.04 -5.24
C PHE A 41 -15.09 -7.61 -6.58
N PRO A 42 -15.83 -7.35 -7.67
CA PRO A 42 -15.40 -7.78 -8.99
C PRO A 42 -14.09 -7.11 -9.40
N PRO A 43 -13.27 -7.76 -10.24
CA PRO A 43 -12.05 -7.16 -10.78
C PRO A 43 -12.38 -5.94 -11.67
N LYS A 44 -11.35 -5.14 -12.02
CA LYS A 44 -11.44 -3.95 -12.89
C LYS A 44 -12.20 -2.77 -12.27
N GLY A 45 -11.95 -2.52 -10.99
CA GLY A 45 -12.44 -1.33 -10.30
C GLY A 45 -11.45 -0.16 -10.36
N LYS A 46 -11.95 1.03 -9.96
CA LYS A 46 -11.10 2.24 -9.92
C LYS A 46 -10.09 2.19 -8.78
N TYR A 47 -10.51 1.84 -7.58
CA TYR A 47 -9.67 1.79 -6.38
C TYR A 47 -9.88 0.49 -5.63
N ILE A 48 -8.79 -0.06 -5.11
CA ILE A 48 -8.81 -1.13 -4.11
C ILE A 48 -7.90 -0.76 -2.95
N THR A 49 -8.37 -0.99 -1.73
CA THR A 49 -7.58 -0.82 -0.51
C THR A 49 -7.15 -2.19 0.01
N ILE A 50 -5.86 -2.34 0.32
CA ILE A 50 -5.31 -3.55 0.93
C ILE A 50 -4.95 -3.21 2.37
N THR A 51 -5.47 -3.96 3.32
CA THR A 51 -5.18 -3.84 4.76
C THR A 51 -4.44 -5.07 5.27
N GLU A 52 -3.88 -4.97 6.48
CA GLU A 52 -3.19 -6.10 7.10
C GLU A 52 -4.16 -7.10 7.73
N GLY A 53 -5.22 -6.63 8.36
CA GLY A 53 -6.19 -7.44 9.07
C GLY A 53 -7.60 -7.39 8.49
N GLU A 54 -8.40 -8.44 8.75
CA GLU A 54 -9.77 -8.55 8.28
C GLU A 54 -10.67 -7.46 8.88
N VAL A 55 -10.44 -7.12 10.15
CA VAL A 55 -11.19 -6.05 10.83
C VAL A 55 -10.86 -4.70 10.19
N ASP A 56 -9.61 -4.49 9.79
CA ASP A 56 -9.20 -3.25 9.16
C ASP A 56 -9.79 -3.10 7.76
N ALA A 57 -9.92 -4.20 7.00
CA ALA A 57 -10.61 -4.18 5.72
C ALA A 57 -12.09 -3.77 5.85
N MET A 58 -12.79 -4.35 6.83
CA MET A 58 -14.18 -3.99 7.11
C MET A 58 -14.29 -2.54 7.60
N SER A 59 -13.39 -2.11 8.48
CA SER A 59 -13.34 -0.75 9.00
C SER A 59 -13.05 0.28 7.90
N ALA A 60 -12.07 0.00 7.04
CA ALA A 60 -11.73 0.85 5.90
C ALA A 60 -12.91 0.97 4.92
N TYR A 61 -13.60 -0.14 4.63
CA TYR A 61 -14.78 -0.14 3.78
C TYR A 61 -15.88 0.76 4.35
N GLU A 62 -16.20 0.64 5.63
CA GLU A 62 -17.18 1.48 6.33
C GLU A 62 -16.75 2.96 6.33
N LEU A 63 -15.49 3.25 6.68
CA LEU A 63 -14.94 4.60 6.74
C LEU A 63 -14.95 5.30 5.37
N LEU A 64 -14.78 4.56 4.28
CA LEU A 64 -14.82 5.05 2.91
C LEU A 64 -16.25 5.12 2.32
N GLY A 65 -17.25 4.91 3.16
CA GLY A 65 -18.67 5.01 2.76
C GLY A 65 -19.15 3.84 1.93
N SER A 66 -18.56 2.67 2.12
CA SER A 66 -18.92 1.43 1.43
C SER A 66 -18.87 1.54 -0.10
N LYS A 67 -17.94 2.36 -0.59
CA LYS A 67 -17.87 2.71 -2.02
C LYS A 67 -16.77 1.99 -2.78
N TRP A 68 -15.60 1.81 -2.14
CA TRP A 68 -14.41 1.27 -2.79
C TRP A 68 -14.07 -0.12 -2.26
N ALA A 69 -13.51 -0.97 -3.12
CA ALA A 69 -13.08 -2.30 -2.71
C ALA A 69 -12.06 -2.23 -1.55
N CYS A 70 -12.28 -3.04 -0.52
CA CYS A 70 -11.38 -3.19 0.60
C CYS A 70 -11.17 -4.68 0.89
N VAL A 71 -9.92 -5.10 0.87
CA VAL A 71 -9.50 -6.49 1.11
C VAL A 71 -8.39 -6.53 2.14
N SER A 72 -8.17 -7.68 2.78
CA SER A 72 -6.99 -7.87 3.61
C SER A 72 -6.15 -9.04 3.17
N ILE A 73 -4.86 -8.99 3.50
CA ILE A 73 -3.96 -10.13 3.39
C ILE A 73 -4.37 -11.24 4.37
N LYS A 74 -3.87 -12.48 4.12
CA LYS A 74 -4.36 -13.67 4.84
C LYS A 74 -3.76 -13.84 6.24
N THR A 75 -2.48 -13.54 6.41
CA THR A 75 -1.73 -13.95 7.61
C THR A 75 -0.83 -12.85 8.21
N GLY A 76 -1.12 -11.57 7.95
CA GLY A 76 -0.39 -10.42 8.49
C GLY A 76 0.86 -10.04 7.70
N ALA A 77 1.56 -8.96 8.14
CA ALA A 77 2.64 -8.29 7.40
C ALA A 77 3.74 -9.22 6.88
N GLY A 78 4.09 -10.28 7.63
CA GLY A 78 5.14 -11.21 7.24
C GLY A 78 4.88 -11.98 5.94
N SER A 79 3.61 -12.20 5.59
CA SER A 79 3.20 -12.91 4.37
C SER A 79 2.64 -12.00 3.28
N ALA A 80 2.54 -10.69 3.54
CA ALA A 80 1.91 -9.72 2.66
C ALA A 80 2.41 -9.82 1.20
N LEU A 81 3.73 -9.92 1.01
CA LEU A 81 4.33 -10.05 -0.31
C LEU A 81 3.86 -11.31 -1.04
N LYS A 82 3.77 -12.45 -0.33
CA LYS A 82 3.31 -13.71 -0.89
C LYS A 82 1.83 -13.63 -1.27
N ASP A 83 1.00 -13.18 -0.36
CA ASP A 83 -0.44 -13.08 -0.55
C ASP A 83 -0.78 -12.15 -1.72
N CYS A 84 -0.10 -11.00 -1.82
CA CYS A 84 -0.29 -10.07 -2.93
C CYS A 84 0.26 -10.59 -4.27
N LYS A 85 1.34 -11.40 -4.27
CA LYS A 85 1.82 -12.09 -5.48
C LYS A 85 0.81 -13.11 -6.00
N GLU A 86 0.22 -13.90 -5.10
CA GLU A 86 -0.82 -14.87 -5.44
C GLU A 86 -2.08 -14.20 -6.00
N ALA A 87 -2.41 -13.00 -5.53
CA ALA A 87 -3.55 -12.21 -5.97
C ALA A 87 -3.18 -11.13 -7.01
N PHE A 88 -2.00 -11.20 -7.63
CA PHE A 88 -1.46 -10.12 -8.46
C PHE A 88 -2.41 -9.70 -9.58
N GLU A 89 -2.90 -10.63 -10.38
CA GLU A 89 -3.78 -10.34 -11.51
C GLU A 89 -5.08 -9.63 -11.08
N TYR A 90 -5.63 -10.06 -9.94
CA TYR A 90 -6.81 -9.43 -9.37
C TYR A 90 -6.52 -7.99 -8.91
N LEU A 91 -5.45 -7.80 -8.13
CA LEU A 91 -5.08 -6.48 -7.62
C LEU A 91 -4.67 -5.52 -8.74
N ASP A 92 -3.91 -6.00 -9.73
CA ASP A 92 -3.46 -5.18 -10.85
C ASP A 92 -4.58 -4.80 -11.81
N SER A 93 -5.72 -5.48 -11.74
CA SER A 93 -6.91 -5.14 -12.52
C SER A 93 -7.58 -3.82 -12.13
N PHE A 94 -7.29 -3.29 -10.93
CA PHE A 94 -7.80 -1.99 -10.48
C PHE A 94 -6.92 -0.85 -11.01
N ASP A 95 -7.49 0.32 -11.25
CA ASP A 95 -6.70 1.48 -11.71
C ASP A 95 -5.65 1.91 -10.69
N GLN A 96 -5.98 1.86 -9.40
CA GLN A 96 -5.11 2.26 -8.32
C GLN A 96 -5.28 1.38 -7.08
N ILE A 97 -4.15 1.04 -6.46
CA ILE A 97 -4.08 0.25 -5.23
C ILE A 97 -3.67 1.18 -4.09
N VAL A 98 -4.44 1.21 -3.01
CA VAL A 98 -4.10 1.95 -1.79
C VAL A 98 -3.72 0.95 -0.69
N ILE A 99 -2.50 1.03 -0.20
CA ILE A 99 -1.98 0.15 0.84
C ILE A 99 -2.16 0.84 2.19
N SER A 100 -2.98 0.25 3.05
CA SER A 100 -3.35 0.71 4.39
C SER A 100 -2.94 -0.33 5.43
N PHE A 101 -1.63 -0.53 5.60
CA PHE A 101 -1.07 -1.43 6.60
C PHE A 101 -0.83 -0.71 7.93
N ASP A 102 -0.59 -1.47 8.99
CA ASP A 102 -0.31 -0.94 10.31
C ASP A 102 0.86 0.06 10.29
N MET A 103 0.77 1.13 11.07
CA MET A 103 1.80 2.19 11.13
C MET A 103 3.04 1.80 11.94
N ASP A 104 3.19 0.53 12.26
CA ASP A 104 4.41 0.02 12.86
C ASP A 104 5.52 -0.28 11.83
N LYS A 105 6.71 -0.65 12.32
CA LYS A 105 7.87 -0.92 11.46
C LYS A 105 7.62 -2.09 10.50
N GLN A 106 6.90 -3.11 10.94
CA GLN A 106 6.65 -4.31 10.11
C GLN A 106 5.64 -4.02 9.01
N GLY A 107 4.55 -3.33 9.33
CA GLY A 107 3.55 -2.92 8.36
C GLY A 107 4.11 -1.98 7.29
N ARG A 108 4.94 -0.99 7.68
CA ARG A 108 5.58 -0.08 6.72
C ARG A 108 6.53 -0.82 5.76
N LEU A 109 7.38 -1.71 6.27
CA LEU A 109 8.26 -2.52 5.41
C LEU A 109 7.49 -3.47 4.50
N ALA A 110 6.37 -4.03 4.98
CA ALA A 110 5.51 -4.86 4.18
C ALA A 110 4.82 -4.05 3.07
N ALA A 111 4.35 -2.84 3.38
CA ALA A 111 3.73 -1.93 2.41
C ALA A 111 4.69 -1.59 1.26
N GLU A 112 5.94 -1.26 1.57
CA GLU A 112 6.98 -0.99 0.57
C GLU A 112 7.22 -2.21 -0.34
N LYS A 113 7.38 -3.40 0.25
CA LYS A 113 7.60 -4.64 -0.51
C LYS A 113 6.42 -4.99 -1.42
N VAL A 114 5.19 -4.79 -0.95
CA VAL A 114 3.98 -5.00 -1.74
C VAL A 114 3.90 -3.98 -2.87
N ALA A 115 4.18 -2.71 -2.59
CA ALA A 115 4.15 -1.67 -3.62
C ALA A 115 5.14 -1.91 -4.76
N GLN A 116 6.30 -2.52 -4.46
CA GLN A 116 7.32 -2.89 -5.45
C GLN A 116 6.88 -3.99 -6.43
N LEU A 117 5.80 -4.70 -6.16
CA LEU A 117 5.26 -5.71 -7.09
C LEU A 117 4.63 -5.09 -8.33
N PHE A 118 4.17 -3.86 -8.23
CA PHE A 118 3.34 -3.22 -9.23
C PHE A 118 4.12 -2.15 -9.99
N ALA A 119 3.58 -1.73 -11.12
CA ALA A 119 4.16 -0.67 -11.92
C ALA A 119 4.28 0.65 -11.12
N PRO A 120 5.27 1.51 -11.41
CA PRO A 120 5.42 2.81 -10.77
C PRO A 120 4.10 3.61 -10.80
N ASN A 121 3.79 4.29 -9.71
CA ASN A 121 2.55 5.05 -9.49
C ASN A 121 1.24 4.23 -9.42
N LYS A 122 1.30 2.92 -9.55
CA LYS A 122 0.13 2.03 -9.38
C LYS A 122 -0.33 1.96 -7.93
N CYS A 123 0.62 1.90 -7.01
CA CYS A 123 0.36 1.82 -5.58
C CYS A 123 0.54 3.19 -4.90
N LYS A 124 -0.36 3.48 -3.98
CA LYS A 124 -0.24 4.54 -3.01
C LYS A 124 -0.12 3.94 -1.62
N VAL A 125 0.74 4.50 -0.79
CA VAL A 125 0.92 4.07 0.60
C VAL A 125 0.32 5.11 1.53
N MET A 126 -0.59 4.68 2.39
CA MET A 126 -1.19 5.55 3.40
C MET A 126 -0.20 5.84 4.52
N ASN A 127 -0.21 7.09 4.98
CA ASN A 127 0.39 7.47 6.25
C ASN A 127 -0.72 7.93 7.19
N MET A 128 -0.90 7.23 8.30
CA MET A 128 -2.03 7.43 9.21
C MET A 128 -1.53 7.91 10.58
N GLU A 129 -2.31 8.77 11.26
CA GLU A 129 -2.04 9.22 12.63
C GLU A 129 -2.26 8.11 13.67
N HIS A 130 -3.16 7.16 13.38
CA HIS A 130 -3.47 6.02 14.22
C HIS A 130 -2.88 4.75 13.63
N LYS A 131 -2.80 3.72 14.46
CA LYS A 131 -2.14 2.47 14.09
C LYS A 131 -2.76 1.81 12.85
N ASP A 132 -4.07 1.71 12.82
CA ASP A 132 -4.81 0.95 11.82
C ASP A 132 -6.21 1.57 11.54
N ALA A 133 -6.90 1.07 10.53
CA ALA A 133 -8.23 1.56 10.16
C ALA A 133 -9.30 1.35 11.25
N ASN A 134 -9.17 0.26 12.02
CA ASN A 134 -10.12 -0.02 13.09
C ASN A 134 -10.02 0.98 14.24
N GLU A 135 -8.85 1.53 14.54
CA GLU A 135 -8.73 2.62 15.53
C GLU A 135 -9.46 3.87 15.08
N PHE A 136 -9.36 4.26 13.80
CA PHE A 136 -10.14 5.39 13.27
C PHE A 136 -11.64 5.17 13.40
N LEU A 137 -12.12 3.95 13.12
CA LEU A 137 -13.53 3.62 13.25
C LEU A 137 -14.02 3.71 14.70
N LYS A 138 -13.26 3.13 15.65
CA LYS A 138 -13.58 3.18 17.08
C LYS A 138 -13.62 4.61 17.63
N MET A 139 -12.76 5.48 17.12
CA MET A 139 -12.68 6.89 17.51
C MET A 139 -13.68 7.78 16.75
N ASN A 140 -14.48 7.21 15.85
CA ASN A 140 -15.40 7.94 14.96
C ASN A 140 -14.72 9.04 14.12
N LYS A 141 -13.50 8.74 13.64
CA LYS A 141 -12.64 9.65 12.87
C LYS A 141 -12.70 9.40 11.35
N ARG A 142 -13.90 9.26 10.82
CA ARG A 142 -14.14 8.96 9.40
C ARG A 142 -13.50 9.96 8.45
N GLU A 143 -13.66 11.25 8.72
CA GLU A 143 -13.13 12.31 7.85
C GLU A 143 -11.60 12.29 7.80
N GLN A 144 -10.94 12.05 8.94
CA GLN A 144 -9.49 11.97 9.03
C GLN A 144 -8.95 10.76 8.24
N PHE A 145 -9.59 9.59 8.38
CA PHE A 145 -9.22 8.40 7.59
C PHE A 145 -9.42 8.65 6.10
N SER A 146 -10.58 9.19 5.72
CA SER A 146 -10.87 9.49 4.31
C SER A 146 -9.88 10.48 3.72
N ARG A 147 -9.48 11.52 4.48
CA ARG A 147 -8.44 12.46 4.06
C ARG A 147 -7.10 11.74 3.86
N ALA A 148 -6.63 10.96 4.85
CA ALA A 148 -5.38 10.21 4.75
C ALA A 148 -5.39 9.24 3.56
N TRP A 149 -6.54 8.68 3.22
CA TRP A 149 -6.70 7.81 2.06
C TRP A 149 -6.55 8.57 0.73
N TRP A 150 -7.15 9.75 0.61
CA TRP A 150 -7.02 10.58 -0.60
C TRP A 150 -5.61 11.18 -0.73
N ASP A 151 -4.99 11.53 0.38
CA ASP A 151 -3.64 12.10 0.47
C ASP A 151 -2.53 11.05 0.41
N ALA A 152 -2.90 9.76 0.31
CA ALA A 152 -1.92 8.67 0.20
C ALA A 152 -0.95 8.91 -0.96
N GLN A 153 0.34 8.78 -0.68
CA GLN A 153 1.40 9.13 -1.63
C GLN A 153 1.71 7.97 -2.57
N PRO A 154 1.93 8.25 -3.86
CA PRO A 154 2.42 7.25 -4.78
C PRO A 154 3.74 6.64 -4.27
N TYR A 155 3.84 5.33 -4.31
CA TYR A 155 5.11 4.67 -4.02
C TYR A 155 6.07 4.85 -5.18
N THR A 156 7.20 5.46 -4.91
CA THR A 156 8.29 5.60 -5.86
C THR A 156 9.50 4.82 -5.32
N PRO A 157 10.01 3.79 -6.03
CA PRO A 157 11.20 3.07 -5.61
C PRO A 157 12.40 4.00 -5.47
N ALA A 158 13.29 3.71 -4.52
CA ALA A 158 14.52 4.47 -4.34
C ALA A 158 15.34 4.50 -5.66
N GLY A 159 15.77 5.68 -6.07
CA GLY A 159 16.49 5.91 -7.32
C GLY A 159 15.63 6.28 -8.53
N ILE A 160 14.30 6.24 -8.40
CA ILE A 160 13.38 6.81 -9.40
C ILE A 160 12.89 8.14 -8.88
N VAL A 161 13.22 9.23 -9.52
CA VAL A 161 12.81 10.58 -9.14
C VAL A 161 11.81 11.11 -10.15
N ASN A 162 10.70 11.67 -9.68
CA ASN A 162 9.71 12.28 -10.54
C ASN A 162 10.25 13.62 -11.06
N LEU A 163 10.28 13.81 -12.38
CA LEU A 163 10.74 15.04 -13.02
C LEU A 163 10.05 16.32 -12.49
N LYS A 164 8.80 16.21 -12.01
CA LYS A 164 8.10 17.34 -11.39
C LYS A 164 8.71 17.77 -10.06
N GLU A 165 9.22 16.80 -9.30
CA GLU A 165 9.87 17.06 -8.00
C GLU A 165 11.28 17.63 -8.18
N LEU A 166 11.93 17.30 -9.31
CA LEU A 166 13.24 17.83 -9.68
C LEU A 166 13.19 19.22 -10.34
N LYS A 167 12.00 19.70 -10.70
CA LYS A 167 11.88 20.94 -11.48
C LYS A 167 12.56 22.14 -10.81
N ASP A 168 12.42 22.28 -9.53
CA ASP A 168 12.98 23.40 -8.78
C ASP A 168 14.48 23.20 -8.53
N THR A 169 14.91 21.94 -8.35
CA THR A 169 16.34 21.58 -8.12
C THR A 169 17.16 21.61 -9.40
N ILE A 170 16.57 21.28 -10.56
CA ILE A 170 17.29 21.31 -11.87
C ILE A 170 17.64 22.74 -12.29
N PHE A 171 16.87 23.72 -11.83
CA PHE A 171 17.10 25.13 -12.15
C PHE A 171 17.86 25.89 -11.06
N GLU A 172 18.19 25.25 -9.92
CA GLU A 172 19.15 25.79 -8.97
C GLU A 172 20.55 25.61 -9.58
N GLU A 173 21.15 26.71 -10.04
CA GLU A 173 22.55 26.74 -10.42
C GLU A 173 23.38 26.48 -9.16
N GLU A 174 23.89 25.26 -9.00
CA GLU A 174 24.97 25.02 -8.05
C GLU A 174 26.19 25.78 -8.56
N TYR A 175 26.52 26.86 -7.90
CA TYR A 175 27.78 27.54 -8.07
C TYR A 175 28.89 26.62 -7.58
N CYS A 176 29.44 25.80 -8.48
CA CYS A 176 30.66 25.07 -8.18
C CYS A 176 31.81 26.07 -8.18
N GLU A 177 32.52 26.22 -7.07
CA GLU A 177 33.82 26.92 -7.05
C GLU A 177 34.74 26.14 -7.99
N THR A 178 34.97 26.71 -9.16
CA THR A 178 35.87 26.11 -10.15
C THR A 178 37.30 26.47 -9.82
N VAL A 179 38.17 25.45 -9.76
CA VAL A 179 39.63 25.66 -9.65
C VAL A 179 40.18 26.04 -11.01
N LEU A 180 40.56 27.29 -11.13
CA LEU A 180 41.10 27.80 -12.39
C LEU A 180 42.47 27.16 -12.74
N PHE A 181 42.64 26.80 -14.01
CA PHE A 181 43.95 26.42 -14.52
C PHE A 181 44.88 27.64 -14.64
N PRO A 182 46.22 27.45 -14.54
CA PRO A 182 47.18 28.56 -14.72
C PRO A 182 47.13 29.21 -16.13
N TRP A 183 46.47 28.61 -17.06
CA TRP A 183 46.39 29.07 -18.45
C TRP A 183 44.98 29.58 -18.79
N GLN A 184 44.85 30.88 -18.99
CA GLN A 184 43.58 31.55 -19.29
C GLN A 184 42.82 30.92 -20.45
N LYS A 185 43.52 30.60 -21.55
CA LYS A 185 42.90 29.99 -22.73
C LYS A 185 42.27 28.61 -22.48
N LEU A 186 42.70 27.91 -21.42
CA LEU A 186 42.09 26.64 -21.03
C LEU A 186 40.82 26.87 -20.23
N ASN A 187 40.83 27.84 -19.32
CA ASN A 187 39.64 28.24 -18.53
C ASN A 187 38.52 28.70 -19.47
N ASP A 188 38.81 29.48 -20.50
CA ASP A 188 37.84 29.96 -21.49
C ASP A 188 37.15 28.81 -22.27
N LYS A 189 37.77 27.62 -22.34
CA LYS A 189 37.25 26.45 -23.04
C LYS A 189 36.60 25.41 -22.12
N THR A 190 36.89 25.40 -20.85
CA THR A 190 36.49 24.36 -19.89
C THR A 190 35.60 24.85 -18.77
N TYR A 191 35.29 26.16 -18.74
CA TYR A 191 34.54 26.83 -17.67
C TYR A 191 35.23 26.74 -16.28
N GLY A 192 36.53 26.67 -16.24
CA GLY A 192 37.37 26.57 -15.04
C GLY A 192 37.89 25.18 -14.78
#